data_47bbbf278bd6d1553cf7b775a45c8a6c
#
_entry.id   47bbbf278bd6d1553cf7b775a45c8a6c
#
_cell.length_a   1.000
_cell.length_b   1.000
_cell.length_c   1.000
_cell.angle_alpha   90.00
_cell.angle_beta   90.00
_cell.angle_gamma   90.00
#
_symmetry.space_group_name_H-M   'P 1'
#
loop_
_entity.id
_entity.type
_entity.pdbx_description
1 polymer ?
#
loop_
_entity_poly.entity_id
_entity_poly.type
_entity_poly.pdbx_seq_one_letter_code
_entity_poly.pdbx_strand_id
1 'polypeptide(L)'
;MIKVSVMYPSKPGMRVDHDYYRTKHLPLIKSRMGAPLKYYTIDKGLADGEGKPLGAYVAMCYLRCDSVDEYQSSFGPHAQEIREDISNFTDGTSIHQISEVVVENSAKVETAALQRSPID
;
A
#
# COMPACT_ATOMS: atom_id res chain seq x y z
N MET A 1 1.23 3.44 -15.74
CA MET A 1 0.61 3.10 -14.46
C MET A 1 1.70 2.67 -13.48
N ILE A 2 1.68 3.27 -12.31
CA ILE A 2 2.69 3.00 -11.28
C ILE A 2 2.04 2.49 -10.00
N LYS A 3 2.88 1.86 -9.17
CA LYS A 3 2.53 1.45 -7.81
C LYS A 3 3.58 2.03 -6.87
N VAL A 4 3.12 2.72 -5.83
CA VAL A 4 4.00 3.19 -4.77
C VAL A 4 3.86 2.21 -3.61
N SER A 5 4.96 1.52 -3.29
CA SER A 5 5.00 0.56 -2.19
C SER A 5 5.58 1.23 -0.96
N VAL A 6 4.84 1.18 0.15
CA VAL A 6 5.28 1.72 1.45
C VAL A 6 5.33 0.54 2.40
N MET A 7 6.54 0.21 2.86
CA MET A 7 6.78 -1.03 3.60
C MET A 7 7.44 -0.72 4.93
N TYR A 8 6.88 -1.29 6.00
CA TYR A 8 7.40 -1.11 7.37
C TYR A 8 8.10 -2.40 7.80
N PRO A 9 9.46 -2.41 7.79
CA PRO A 9 10.21 -3.60 8.22
C PRO A 9 9.85 -3.98 9.66
N SER A 10 9.71 -5.28 9.89
CA SER A 10 9.45 -5.82 11.22
C SER A 10 10.67 -5.65 12.11
N LYS A 11 10.49 -5.14 13.32
CA LYS A 11 11.54 -4.99 14.33
C LYS A 11 11.00 -5.43 15.69
N PRO A 12 11.84 -6.07 16.53
CA PRO A 12 11.42 -6.42 17.87
C PRO A 12 10.93 -5.20 18.65
N GLY A 13 9.78 -5.35 19.31
CA GLY A 13 9.24 -4.30 20.17
C GLY A 13 8.61 -3.11 19.46
N MET A 14 8.53 -3.12 18.12
CA MET A 14 7.91 -2.00 17.43
C MET A 14 6.39 -1.99 17.61
N ARG A 15 5.83 -0.78 17.69
CA ARG A 15 4.41 -0.58 17.81
C ARG A 15 3.78 -0.37 16.43
N VAL A 16 2.70 -1.08 16.14
CA VAL A 16 1.89 -0.83 14.93
C VAL A 16 0.42 -0.96 15.29
N ASP A 17 -0.30 0.14 15.13
CA ASP A 17 -1.75 0.15 15.28
C ASP A 17 -2.38 -0.02 13.89
N HIS A 18 -2.70 -1.26 13.54
CA HIS A 18 -3.27 -1.58 12.24
C HIS A 18 -4.66 -0.98 12.05
N ASP A 19 -5.43 -0.80 13.11
CA ASP A 19 -6.75 -0.18 13.01
C ASP A 19 -6.64 1.29 12.63
N TYR A 20 -5.71 2.03 13.25
CA TYR A 20 -5.46 3.42 12.88
C TYR A 20 -4.97 3.51 11.43
N TYR A 21 -4.04 2.63 11.05
CA TYR A 21 -3.48 2.60 9.71
C TYR A 21 -4.60 2.47 8.67
N ARG A 22 -5.50 1.54 8.88
CA ARG A 22 -6.61 1.23 7.98
C ARG A 22 -7.71 2.28 8.01
N THR A 23 -8.08 2.78 9.19
CA THR A 23 -9.27 3.62 9.33
C THR A 23 -8.99 5.11 9.28
N LYS A 24 -7.73 5.53 9.50
CA LYS A 24 -7.37 6.93 9.58
C LYS A 24 -6.24 7.34 8.65
N HIS A 25 -5.12 6.60 8.64
CA HIS A 25 -3.94 7.02 7.89
C HIS A 25 -4.15 6.92 6.38
N LEU A 26 -4.55 5.76 5.88
CA LEU A 26 -4.80 5.59 4.44
C LEU A 26 -5.98 6.45 3.95
N PRO A 27 -7.10 6.56 4.68
CA PRO A 27 -8.14 7.50 4.32
C PRO A 27 -7.68 8.95 4.25
N LEU A 28 -6.75 9.37 5.13
CA LEU A 28 -6.14 10.71 5.05
C LEU A 28 -5.42 10.87 3.71
N ILE A 29 -4.58 9.91 3.36
CA ILE A 29 -3.85 9.95 2.09
C ILE A 29 -4.83 10.06 0.91
N LYS A 30 -5.87 9.24 0.90
CA LYS A 30 -6.87 9.27 -0.17
C LYS A 30 -7.59 10.62 -0.23
N SER A 31 -7.96 11.19 0.91
CA SER A 31 -8.68 12.46 0.93
C SER A 31 -7.79 13.60 0.41
N ARG A 32 -6.49 13.57 0.69
CA ARG A 32 -5.56 14.61 0.24
C ARG A 32 -5.17 14.46 -1.21
N MET A 33 -4.92 13.23 -1.66
CA MET A 33 -4.55 13.00 -3.07
C MET A 33 -5.74 13.11 -4.02
N GLY A 34 -6.91 12.64 -3.58
CA GLY A 34 -8.10 12.68 -4.43
C GLY A 34 -8.05 11.71 -5.59
N ALA A 35 -8.59 12.12 -6.73
CA ALA A 35 -8.74 11.28 -7.92
C ALA A 35 -7.44 10.65 -8.46
N PRO A 36 -6.26 11.29 -8.40
CA PRO A 36 -5.02 10.66 -8.85
C PRO A 36 -4.68 9.36 -8.13
N LEU A 37 -5.11 9.18 -6.89
CA LEU A 37 -5.00 7.89 -6.21
C LEU A 37 -6.15 7.00 -6.65
N LYS A 38 -5.88 6.09 -7.58
CA LYS A 38 -6.92 5.26 -8.21
C LYS A 38 -7.48 4.24 -7.23
N TYR A 39 -6.60 3.56 -6.51
CA TYR A 39 -6.96 2.70 -5.38
C TYR A 39 -5.71 2.41 -4.56
N TYR A 40 -5.92 1.87 -3.39
CA TYR A 40 -4.82 1.41 -2.56
C TYR A 40 -5.16 0.08 -1.92
N THR A 41 -4.13 -0.64 -1.51
CA THR A 41 -4.27 -1.84 -0.69
C THR A 41 -3.45 -1.68 0.57
N ILE A 42 -3.88 -2.35 1.62
CA ILE A 42 -3.17 -2.39 2.90
C ILE A 42 -2.95 -3.86 3.23
N ASP A 43 -1.70 -4.21 3.55
CA ASP A 43 -1.35 -5.58 3.89
C ASP A 43 -0.76 -5.62 5.29
N LYS A 44 -1.23 -6.59 6.07
CA LYS A 44 -0.70 -6.88 7.40
C LYS A 44 0.22 -8.09 7.29
N GLY A 45 1.44 -7.99 7.83
CA GLY A 45 2.36 -9.11 7.81
C GLY A 45 1.85 -10.27 8.64
N LEU A 46 1.85 -11.47 8.05
CA LEU A 46 1.44 -12.70 8.72
C LEU A 46 2.63 -13.63 8.92
N ALA A 47 3.42 -13.85 7.87
CA ALA A 47 4.53 -14.77 7.88
C ALA A 47 5.46 -14.49 6.71
N ASP A 48 6.72 -14.97 6.80
CA ASP A 48 7.61 -14.95 5.64
C ASP A 48 7.33 -16.16 4.74
N GLY A 49 8.08 -16.26 3.64
CA GLY A 49 7.90 -17.36 2.70
C GLY A 49 8.19 -18.74 3.29
N GLU A 50 8.82 -18.81 4.46
CA GLU A 50 9.12 -20.06 5.17
C GLU A 50 8.18 -20.28 6.37
N GLY A 51 7.20 -19.39 6.55
CA GLY A 51 6.20 -19.50 7.60
C GLY A 51 6.57 -18.89 8.95
N LYS A 52 7.69 -18.16 9.03
CA LYS A 52 8.05 -17.46 10.28
C LYS A 52 7.07 -16.31 10.53
N PRO A 53 6.61 -16.13 11.77
CA PRO A 53 5.63 -15.08 12.09
C PRO A 53 6.08 -13.68 11.69
N LEU A 54 5.10 -12.83 11.31
CA LEU A 54 5.22 -11.44 10.91
C LEU A 54 5.90 -11.21 9.57
N GLY A 55 6.77 -12.12 9.12
CA GLY A 55 7.53 -11.91 7.90
C GLY A 55 8.52 -10.76 7.99
N ALA A 56 9.04 -10.32 6.84
CA ALA A 56 10.01 -9.23 6.76
C ALA A 56 9.38 -7.85 7.03
N TYR A 57 8.10 -7.70 6.74
CA TYR A 57 7.38 -6.42 6.87
C TYR A 57 6.11 -6.63 7.68
N VAL A 58 5.97 -5.83 8.76
CA VAL A 58 4.79 -5.93 9.63
C VAL A 58 3.57 -5.30 9.01
N ALA A 59 3.75 -4.29 8.17
CA ALA A 59 2.68 -3.59 7.46
C ALA A 59 3.18 -3.08 6.14
N MET A 60 2.31 -3.07 5.13
CA MET A 60 2.61 -2.51 3.82
C MET A 60 1.36 -1.86 3.27
N CYS A 61 1.53 -0.85 2.43
CA CYS A 61 0.45 -0.39 1.58
C CYS A 61 0.97 -0.12 0.18
N TYR A 62 0.07 -0.20 -0.78
CA TYR A 62 0.36 0.09 -2.18
C TYR A 62 -0.60 1.15 -2.68
N LEU A 63 -0.05 2.21 -3.27
CA LEU A 63 -0.83 3.30 -3.85
C LEU A 63 -0.73 3.20 -5.37
N ARG A 64 -1.87 3.18 -6.05
CA ARG A 64 -1.91 3.09 -7.51
C ARG A 64 -2.23 4.44 -8.12
N CYS A 65 -1.35 4.89 -9.00
CA CYS A 65 -1.51 6.13 -9.75
C CYS A 65 -1.19 5.87 -11.21
N ASP A 66 -1.61 6.78 -12.10
CA ASP A 66 -1.34 6.59 -13.53
C ASP A 66 0.11 6.90 -13.89
N SER A 67 0.74 7.85 -13.18
CA SER A 67 2.12 8.25 -13.47
C SER A 67 2.82 8.76 -12.22
N VAL A 68 4.16 8.82 -12.29
CA VAL A 68 4.98 9.44 -11.24
C VAL A 68 4.60 10.90 -11.04
N ASP A 69 4.36 11.62 -12.14
CA ASP A 69 4.00 13.05 -12.08
C ASP A 69 2.69 13.24 -11.33
N GLU A 70 1.67 12.44 -11.60
CA GLU A 70 0.40 12.52 -10.90
C GLU A 70 0.55 12.18 -9.42
N TYR A 71 1.38 11.18 -9.10
CA TYR A 71 1.67 10.84 -7.71
C TYR A 71 2.33 12.01 -7.00
N GLN A 72 3.39 12.57 -7.58
CA GLN A 72 4.14 13.65 -6.97
C GLN A 72 3.31 14.92 -6.83
N SER A 73 2.50 15.24 -7.83
CA SER A 73 1.65 16.44 -7.80
C SER A 73 0.54 16.34 -6.77
N SER A 74 0.00 15.15 -6.55
CA SER A 74 -1.12 14.95 -5.61
C SER A 74 -0.65 14.64 -4.19
N PHE A 75 0.47 13.93 -4.03
CA PHE A 75 1.02 13.57 -2.72
C PHE A 75 1.95 14.65 -2.16
N GLY A 76 2.80 15.23 -3.01
CA GLY A 76 3.85 16.15 -2.58
C GLY A 76 3.38 17.29 -1.69
N PRO A 77 2.31 18.02 -2.05
CA PRO A 77 1.83 19.12 -1.21
C PRO A 77 1.40 18.70 0.19
N HIS A 78 1.09 17.40 0.37
CA HIS A 78 0.59 16.86 1.64
C HIS A 78 1.59 15.92 2.32
N ALA A 79 2.80 15.79 1.77
CA ALA A 79 3.79 14.83 2.25
C ALA A 79 4.14 15.04 3.72
N GLN A 80 4.27 16.29 4.15
CA GLN A 80 4.61 16.59 5.54
C GLN A 80 3.49 16.19 6.49
N GLU A 81 2.26 16.56 6.17
CA GLU A 81 1.09 16.19 6.98
C GLU A 81 0.96 14.68 7.12
N ILE A 82 1.12 13.96 6.01
CA ILE A 82 1.02 12.51 5.99
C ILE A 82 2.15 11.88 6.81
N ARG A 83 3.37 12.41 6.68
CA ARG A 83 4.53 11.92 7.44
C ARG A 83 4.34 12.12 8.94
N GLU A 84 3.80 13.27 9.33
CA GLU A 84 3.55 13.56 10.75
C GLU A 84 2.52 12.63 11.36
N ASP A 85 1.57 12.15 10.55
CA ASP A 85 0.54 11.22 11.03
C ASP A 85 1.08 9.82 11.31
N ILE A 86 2.24 9.45 10.78
CA ILE A 86 2.81 8.11 10.94
C ILE A 86 3.02 7.77 12.41
N SER A 87 3.46 8.72 13.23
CA SER A 87 3.70 8.47 14.66
C SER A 87 2.45 8.10 15.44
N ASN A 88 1.27 8.35 14.87
CA ASN A 88 0.00 7.98 15.50
C ASN A 88 -0.29 6.47 15.40
N PHE A 89 0.36 5.75 14.48
CA PHE A 89 0.14 4.30 14.37
C PHE A 89 1.41 3.46 14.49
N THR A 90 2.60 4.05 14.36
CA THR A 90 3.83 3.27 14.48
C THR A 90 5.01 4.14 14.90
N ASP A 91 5.98 3.51 15.55
CA ASP A 91 7.31 4.08 15.82
C ASP A 91 8.34 3.59 14.80
N GLY A 92 7.91 2.81 13.81
CA GLY A 92 8.80 2.30 12.76
C GLY A 92 9.07 3.32 11.67
N THR A 93 10.04 2.98 10.82
CA THR A 93 10.42 3.77 9.65
C THR A 93 10.10 2.97 8.40
N SER A 94 9.43 3.60 7.43
CA SER A 94 9.05 2.94 6.20
C SER A 94 10.13 3.00 5.13
N ILE A 95 10.08 2.02 4.23
CA ILE A 95 10.84 1.99 3.00
C ILE A 95 9.85 2.23 1.86
N HIS A 96 10.22 3.08 0.91
CA HIS A 96 9.35 3.46 -0.20
C HIS A 96 9.96 3.03 -1.53
N GLN A 97 9.12 2.56 -2.45
CA GLN A 97 9.54 2.28 -3.81
C GLN A 97 8.43 2.63 -4.78
N ILE A 98 8.80 3.29 -5.87
CA ILE A 98 7.88 3.54 -6.99
C ILE A 98 8.25 2.54 -8.08
N SER A 99 7.26 1.77 -8.54
CA SER A 99 7.46 0.74 -9.57
C SER A 99 6.51 0.98 -10.73
N GLU A 100 6.98 0.69 -11.94
CA GLU A 100 6.10 0.59 -13.09
C GLU A 100 5.34 -0.73 -12.99
N VAL A 101 4.01 -0.68 -13.19
CA VAL A 101 3.22 -1.90 -13.25
C VAL A 101 3.34 -2.46 -14.65
N VAL A 102 4.17 -3.49 -14.80
CA VAL A 102 4.46 -4.10 -16.09
C VAL A 102 3.31 -4.99 -16.56
N VAL A 103 2.72 -5.73 -15.61
CA VAL A 103 1.58 -6.60 -15.87
C VAL A 103 0.62 -6.50 -14.70
N GLU A 104 -0.66 -6.35 -15.01
CA GLU A 104 -1.70 -6.48 -14.01
C GLU A 104 -2.74 -7.48 -14.52
N ASN A 105 -2.78 -8.66 -13.89
CA ASN A 105 -3.75 -9.69 -14.21
C ASN A 105 -4.58 -9.93 -12.96
N SER A 106 -5.63 -9.14 -12.81
CA SER A 106 -6.45 -9.13 -11.60
C SER A 106 -7.47 -10.27 -11.60
N ALA A 107 -7.93 -10.65 -10.40
CA ALA A 107 -8.96 -11.66 -10.24
C ALA A 107 -10.25 -11.28 -10.99
N LYS A 108 -10.56 -9.99 -11.09
CA LYS A 108 -11.72 -9.51 -11.83
C LYS A 108 -11.61 -9.83 -13.31
N VAL A 109 -10.42 -9.64 -13.91
CA VAL A 109 -10.16 -9.99 -15.31
C VAL A 109 -10.17 -11.50 -15.48
N GLU A 110 -9.57 -12.24 -14.57
CA GLU A 110 -9.55 -13.70 -14.61
C GLU A 110 -10.95 -14.29 -14.49
N THR A 111 -11.79 -13.75 -13.62
CA THR A 111 -13.18 -14.19 -13.49
C THR A 111 -13.91 -14.07 -14.81
N ALA A 112 -13.74 -12.97 -15.53
CA ALA A 112 -14.35 -12.79 -16.84
C ALA A 112 -13.81 -13.79 -17.85
N ALA A 113 -12.52 -14.09 -17.82
CA ALA A 113 -11.90 -15.07 -18.70
C ALA A 113 -12.41 -16.49 -18.37
N LEU A 114 -12.53 -16.83 -17.10
CA LEU A 114 -13.04 -18.14 -16.67
C LEU A 114 -14.48 -18.36 -17.07
N GLN A 115 -15.29 -17.31 -17.07
CA GLN A 115 -16.67 -17.40 -17.54
C GLN A 115 -16.78 -17.71 -19.02
N ARG A 116 -15.76 -17.33 -19.80
CA ARG A 116 -15.69 -17.66 -21.23
C ARG A 116 -15.08 -19.02 -21.48
N SER A 117 -14.29 -19.53 -20.56
CA SER A 117 -13.51 -20.74 -20.69
C SER A 117 -13.60 -21.54 -19.38
N PRO A 118 -14.75 -22.13 -19.10
CA PRO A 118 -15.01 -22.70 -17.76
C PRO A 118 -14.13 -23.88 -17.38
N ILE A 119 -13.35 -24.42 -18.28
CA ILE A 119 -12.42 -25.50 -17.98
C ILE A 119 -11.13 -25.00 -17.34
N ASP A 120 -10.94 -23.72 -17.35
CA ASP A 120 -9.75 -23.15 -16.76
C ASP A 120 -9.97 -22.95 -15.24
#